data_9d1b2ae88a39d59d6f6ddf15c724fe74
#
_entry.id   9d1b2ae88a39d59d6f6ddf15c724fe74
#
_cell.length_a   1.000
_cell.length_b   1.000
_cell.length_c   1.000
_cell.angle_alpha   90.00
_cell.angle_beta   90.00
_cell.angle_gamma   90.00
#
_symmetry.space_group_name_H-M   'P 1'
#
loop_
_entity.id
_entity.type
_entity.pdbx_description
1 polymer ?
#
loop_
_entity_poly.entity_id
_entity_poly.type
_entity_poly.pdbx_seq_one_letter_code
_entity_poly.pdbx_strand_id
1 'polypeptide(L)'
;MSTNTLKRNKKSVSSRVGNFFVHVFLAMLAAIWVLPIFWIILTSFRAEQGSYVSTFFPKGYTLANYVKLFTDRNVLNFPRMFANTLIIAVFTCIISTFFVLSVSYSLSRMRFKLRKPYMNLAMILGLFPGFMAMIAEYYILKALGLTEGSAVRLALIIVYSAGTGLGFQIAKGYFDTIPRSVDEAAIMDGATQWQVFTRITMPLSKPIIIYTVMTSFIAPWVDFIFAKVIVRANADQFTVAIGLWNMLQKEYINQWYTSFAAGAVIISLPIAILFVYMQKFYVEGMSGAVKG
;
A
#
# COMPACT_ATOMS: atom_id res chain seq x y z
N MET A 1 -39.42 12.24 -42.59
CA MET A 1 -38.21 11.42 -42.83
C MET A 1 -37.01 12.35 -42.84
N SER A 2 -36.28 12.45 -41.75
CA SER A 2 -35.05 13.27 -41.67
C SER A 2 -33.93 12.33 -41.23
N THR A 3 -33.08 11.97 -42.17
CA THR A 3 -31.90 11.12 -42.00
C THR A 3 -30.78 11.94 -41.36
N ASN A 4 -30.61 11.82 -40.03
CA ASN A 4 -29.48 12.35 -39.30
C ASN A 4 -28.22 11.50 -39.59
N THR A 5 -27.48 11.86 -40.62
CA THR A 5 -26.15 11.32 -40.92
C THR A 5 -25.16 11.81 -39.87
N LEU A 6 -24.77 10.92 -38.92
CA LEU A 6 -23.67 11.12 -37.99
C LEU A 6 -22.39 11.47 -38.76
N LYS A 7 -22.01 12.75 -38.78
CA LYS A 7 -20.72 13.24 -39.28
C LYS A 7 -19.62 12.61 -38.45
N ARG A 8 -19.00 11.58 -39.00
CA ARG A 8 -17.76 10.96 -38.47
C ARG A 8 -16.64 11.99 -38.57
N ASN A 9 -16.38 12.70 -37.47
CA ASN A 9 -15.33 13.71 -37.37
C ASN A 9 -13.97 13.06 -37.70
N LYS A 10 -13.48 13.27 -38.94
CA LYS A 10 -12.09 12.88 -39.30
C LYS A 10 -11.15 13.74 -38.49
N LYS A 11 -10.50 13.14 -37.48
CA LYS A 11 -9.42 13.82 -36.73
C LYS A 11 -8.43 14.40 -37.72
N SER A 12 -8.14 15.71 -37.62
CA SER A 12 -7.21 16.41 -38.51
C SER A 12 -5.84 15.78 -38.47
N VAL A 13 -5.06 15.86 -39.55
CA VAL A 13 -3.67 15.31 -39.60
C VAL A 13 -2.82 15.88 -38.47
N SER A 14 -2.97 17.16 -38.14
CA SER A 14 -2.31 17.83 -37.01
C SER A 14 -2.61 17.14 -35.66
N SER A 15 -3.86 16.72 -35.43
CA SER A 15 -4.22 16.02 -34.18
C SER A 15 -3.64 14.58 -34.13
N ARG A 16 -3.39 13.95 -35.28
CA ARG A 16 -2.73 12.62 -35.31
C ARG A 16 -1.25 12.73 -35.03
N VAL A 17 -0.59 13.73 -35.59
CA VAL A 17 0.85 14.00 -35.33
C VAL A 17 1.05 14.39 -33.87
N GLY A 18 0.22 15.27 -33.31
CA GLY A 18 0.28 15.62 -31.88
C GLY A 18 0.08 14.41 -30.98
N ASN A 19 -0.91 13.56 -31.27
CA ASN A 19 -1.13 12.32 -30.52
C ASN A 19 0.05 11.35 -30.62
N PHE A 20 0.72 11.24 -31.78
CA PHE A 20 1.90 10.40 -31.94
C PHE A 20 3.03 10.84 -30.99
N PHE A 21 3.37 12.13 -30.96
CA PHE A 21 4.39 12.64 -30.05
C PHE A 21 4.03 12.44 -28.58
N VAL A 22 2.78 12.62 -28.20
CA VAL A 22 2.30 12.32 -26.84
C VAL A 22 2.50 10.86 -26.49
N HIS A 23 2.15 9.92 -27.38
CA HIS A 23 2.34 8.48 -27.11
C HIS A 23 3.82 8.09 -27.04
N VAL A 24 4.66 8.67 -27.90
CA VAL A 24 6.13 8.44 -27.83
C VAL A 24 6.69 8.96 -26.52
N PHE A 25 6.28 10.16 -26.10
CA PHE A 25 6.72 10.72 -24.82
C PHE A 25 6.26 9.86 -23.63
N LEU A 26 5.01 9.42 -23.60
CA LEU A 26 4.48 8.53 -22.57
C LEU A 26 5.18 7.17 -22.57
N ALA A 27 5.51 6.62 -23.74
CA ALA A 27 6.25 5.37 -23.85
C ALA A 27 7.68 5.50 -23.30
N MET A 28 8.36 6.62 -23.59
CA MET A 28 9.69 6.90 -23.01
C MET A 28 9.62 7.04 -21.49
N LEU A 29 8.65 7.78 -20.96
CA LEU A 29 8.45 7.86 -19.52
C LEU A 29 8.19 6.48 -18.90
N ALA A 30 7.32 5.69 -19.50
CA ALA A 30 7.02 4.33 -19.03
C ALA A 30 8.30 3.46 -19.03
N ALA A 31 9.11 3.53 -20.07
CA ALA A 31 10.37 2.80 -20.15
C ALA A 31 11.35 3.19 -19.03
N ILE A 32 11.48 4.50 -18.74
CA ILE A 32 12.32 5.01 -17.65
C ILE A 32 11.85 4.47 -16.29
N TRP A 33 10.53 4.44 -16.04
CA TRP A 33 9.96 3.92 -14.79
C TRP A 33 10.10 2.40 -14.65
N VAL A 34 10.04 1.66 -15.75
CA VAL A 34 10.18 0.19 -15.74
C VAL A 34 11.63 -0.25 -15.63
N LEU A 35 12.59 0.58 -16.07
CA LEU A 35 14.01 0.23 -16.10
C LEU A 35 14.59 -0.24 -14.75
N PRO A 36 14.34 0.44 -13.60
CA PRO A 36 14.81 -0.04 -12.30
C PRO A 36 14.20 -1.39 -11.90
N ILE A 37 12.93 -1.60 -12.21
CA ILE A 37 12.22 -2.87 -11.93
C ILE A 37 12.84 -3.98 -12.76
N PHE A 38 13.07 -3.73 -14.05
CA PHE A 38 13.72 -4.66 -14.96
C PHE A 38 15.14 -5.00 -14.50
N TRP A 39 15.90 -4.01 -14.02
CA TRP A 39 17.21 -4.20 -13.43
C TRP A 39 17.18 -5.14 -12.22
N ILE A 40 16.25 -4.95 -11.28
CA ILE A 40 16.11 -5.81 -10.10
C ILE A 40 15.77 -7.25 -10.53
N ILE A 41 14.85 -7.41 -11.50
CA ILE A 41 14.49 -8.72 -12.03
C ILE A 41 15.71 -9.40 -12.67
N LEU A 42 16.48 -8.70 -13.52
CA LEU A 42 17.70 -9.25 -14.12
C LEU A 42 18.73 -9.63 -13.04
N THR A 43 18.90 -8.78 -12.02
CA THR A 43 19.83 -9.03 -10.92
C THR A 43 19.43 -10.24 -10.09
N SER A 44 18.14 -10.51 -9.93
CA SER A 44 17.64 -11.67 -9.19
C SER A 44 18.03 -13.02 -9.84
N PHE A 45 18.24 -13.05 -11.15
CA PHE A 45 18.69 -14.23 -11.90
C PHE A 45 20.19 -14.26 -12.18
N ARG A 46 20.95 -13.28 -11.73
CA ARG A 46 22.38 -13.15 -11.99
C ARG A 46 23.18 -14.23 -11.29
N ALA A 47 24.07 -14.90 -12.04
CA ALA A 47 24.95 -15.94 -11.51
C ALA A 47 26.19 -15.35 -10.82
N GLU A 48 26.65 -14.15 -11.23
CA GLU A 48 27.80 -13.47 -10.65
C GLU A 48 27.41 -12.93 -9.26
N GLN A 49 28.25 -13.17 -8.27
CA GLN A 49 28.10 -12.65 -6.91
C GLN A 49 28.77 -11.28 -6.77
N GLY A 50 28.34 -10.54 -5.76
CA GLY A 50 28.89 -9.23 -5.40
C GLY A 50 27.96 -8.07 -5.72
N SER A 51 28.21 -6.95 -5.04
CA SER A 51 27.41 -5.71 -5.18
C SER A 51 27.86 -4.84 -6.35
N TYR A 52 29.11 -5.01 -6.79
CA TYR A 52 29.68 -4.27 -7.90
C TYR A 52 29.51 -5.04 -9.19
N VAL A 53 28.55 -4.62 -10.00
CA VAL A 53 28.23 -5.28 -11.27
C VAL A 53 28.79 -4.45 -12.41
N SER A 54 29.71 -5.02 -13.19
CA SER A 54 30.38 -4.33 -14.30
C SER A 54 29.54 -4.32 -15.59
N THR A 55 28.47 -5.12 -15.67
CA THR A 55 27.65 -5.26 -16.89
C THR A 55 26.18 -5.10 -16.55
N PHE A 56 25.41 -4.46 -17.46
CA PHE A 56 23.96 -4.34 -17.30
C PHE A 56 23.26 -5.70 -17.34
N PHE A 57 23.58 -6.49 -18.36
CA PHE A 57 23.04 -7.85 -18.46
C PHE A 57 23.91 -8.85 -17.71
N PRO A 58 23.31 -9.88 -17.04
CA PRO A 58 24.04 -10.96 -16.42
C PRO A 58 24.91 -11.71 -17.46
N LYS A 59 26.11 -12.13 -17.06
CA LYS A 59 26.96 -13.04 -17.88
C LYS A 59 26.46 -14.47 -17.84
N GLY A 60 25.76 -14.84 -16.75
CA GLY A 60 25.09 -16.12 -16.58
C GLY A 60 23.79 -15.97 -15.81
N TYR A 61 22.83 -16.87 -16.06
CA TYR A 61 21.52 -16.86 -15.39
C TYR A 61 21.41 -18.09 -14.47
N THR A 62 20.87 -17.88 -13.27
CA THR A 62 20.70 -18.94 -12.26
C THR A 62 19.46 -18.71 -11.41
N LEU A 63 18.88 -19.79 -10.89
CA LEU A 63 17.86 -19.76 -9.83
C LEU A 63 18.47 -19.92 -8.42
N ALA A 64 19.80 -20.06 -8.32
CA ALA A 64 20.47 -20.29 -7.04
C ALA A 64 20.19 -19.18 -6.01
N ASN A 65 19.99 -17.93 -6.45
CA ASN A 65 19.65 -16.81 -5.56
C ASN A 65 18.31 -17.02 -4.87
N TYR A 66 17.32 -17.55 -5.57
CA TYR A 66 16.02 -17.92 -5.00
C TYR A 66 16.14 -19.14 -4.09
N VAL A 67 16.86 -20.18 -4.51
CA VAL A 67 17.10 -21.36 -3.68
C VAL A 67 17.78 -20.95 -2.37
N LYS A 68 18.85 -20.17 -2.43
CA LYS A 68 19.56 -19.65 -1.26
C LYS A 68 18.63 -18.88 -0.32
N LEU A 69 17.75 -18.03 -0.86
CA LEU A 69 16.82 -17.24 -0.08
C LEU A 69 15.87 -18.10 0.79
N PHE A 70 15.48 -19.28 0.29
CA PHE A 70 14.58 -20.18 0.98
C PHE A 70 15.29 -21.24 1.85
N THR A 71 16.55 -21.58 1.55
CA THR A 71 17.26 -22.68 2.21
C THR A 71 18.29 -22.21 3.23
N ASP A 72 18.99 -21.10 2.97
CA ASP A 72 20.03 -20.58 3.87
C ASP A 72 19.39 -19.83 5.04
N ARG A 73 19.50 -20.45 6.22
CA ARG A 73 18.96 -19.91 7.49
C ARG A 73 20.04 -19.42 8.45
N ASN A 74 21.30 -19.45 8.04
CA ASN A 74 22.41 -19.09 8.92
C ASN A 74 22.44 -17.59 9.22
N VAL A 75 22.08 -16.76 8.24
CA VAL A 75 22.06 -15.30 8.37
C VAL A 75 20.64 -14.79 8.53
N LEU A 76 19.71 -15.32 7.74
CA LEU A 76 18.34 -14.80 7.64
C LEU A 76 17.35 -15.96 7.36
N ASN A 77 16.21 -15.94 8.00
CA ASN A 77 15.11 -16.87 7.71
C ASN A 77 14.03 -16.16 6.88
N PHE A 78 14.27 -16.03 5.56
CA PHE A 78 13.36 -15.32 4.67
C PHE A 78 11.92 -15.85 4.68
N PRO A 79 11.64 -17.17 4.64
CA PRO A 79 10.27 -17.67 4.72
C PRO A 79 9.52 -17.19 5.97
N ARG A 80 10.21 -17.16 7.12
CA ARG A 80 9.63 -16.68 8.37
C ARG A 80 9.36 -15.18 8.34
N MET A 81 10.29 -14.38 7.82
CA MET A 81 10.13 -12.94 7.64
C MET A 81 8.96 -12.62 6.71
N PHE A 82 8.85 -13.36 5.61
CA PHE A 82 7.74 -13.22 4.67
C PHE A 82 6.40 -13.54 5.34
N ALA A 83 6.32 -14.65 6.08
CA ALA A 83 5.12 -15.03 6.82
C ALA A 83 4.76 -13.99 7.89
N ASN A 84 5.76 -13.48 8.66
CA ASN A 84 5.54 -12.42 9.65
C ASN A 84 4.91 -11.19 8.98
N THR A 85 5.52 -10.71 7.90
CA THR A 85 5.03 -9.51 7.19
C THR A 85 3.65 -9.73 6.59
N LEU A 86 3.40 -10.89 5.99
CA LEU A 86 2.10 -11.21 5.41
C LEU A 86 1.00 -11.23 6.48
N ILE A 87 1.27 -11.86 7.65
CA ILE A 87 0.33 -11.87 8.78
C ILE A 87 0.05 -10.44 9.24
N ILE A 88 1.10 -9.65 9.48
CA ILE A 88 0.95 -8.25 9.89
C ILE A 88 0.14 -7.48 8.84
N ALA A 89 0.46 -7.61 7.56
CA ALA A 89 -0.20 -6.88 6.48
C ALA A 89 -1.69 -7.24 6.34
N VAL A 90 -2.03 -8.52 6.43
CA VAL A 90 -3.44 -8.97 6.34
C VAL A 90 -4.26 -8.45 7.51
N PHE A 91 -3.79 -8.62 8.75
CA PHE A 91 -4.51 -8.14 9.92
C PHE A 91 -4.59 -6.61 9.95
N THR A 92 -3.50 -5.91 9.65
CA THR A 92 -3.50 -4.45 9.51
C THR A 92 -4.50 -4.00 8.47
N CYS A 93 -4.51 -4.62 7.30
CA CYS A 93 -5.44 -4.28 6.22
C CYS A 93 -6.91 -4.40 6.66
N ILE A 94 -7.28 -5.51 7.28
CA ILE A 94 -8.65 -5.73 7.74
C ILE A 94 -9.05 -4.72 8.81
N ILE A 95 -8.23 -4.59 9.86
CA ILE A 95 -8.52 -3.75 11.02
C ILE A 95 -8.50 -2.27 10.62
N SER A 96 -7.45 -1.81 9.92
CA SER A 96 -7.33 -0.42 9.49
C SER A 96 -8.45 -0.01 8.54
N THR A 97 -8.80 -0.86 7.55
CA THR A 97 -9.90 -0.57 6.62
C THR A 97 -11.21 -0.39 7.37
N PHE A 98 -11.53 -1.30 8.30
CA PHE A 98 -12.73 -1.20 9.11
C PHE A 98 -12.76 0.10 9.93
N PHE A 99 -11.68 0.42 10.65
CA PHE A 99 -11.61 1.63 11.48
C PHE A 99 -11.65 2.90 10.65
N VAL A 100 -10.84 3.00 9.60
CA VAL A 100 -10.78 4.20 8.76
C VAL A 100 -12.14 4.49 8.14
N LEU A 101 -12.80 3.48 7.56
CA LEU A 101 -14.09 3.70 6.92
C LEU A 101 -15.20 4.01 7.94
N SER A 102 -15.26 3.30 9.06
CA SER A 102 -16.29 3.51 10.09
C SER A 102 -16.16 4.88 10.78
N VAL A 103 -14.93 5.25 11.17
CA VAL A 103 -14.66 6.55 11.79
C VAL A 103 -14.93 7.68 10.81
N SER A 104 -14.44 7.57 9.58
CA SER A 104 -14.64 8.60 8.55
C SER A 104 -16.11 8.76 8.15
N TYR A 105 -16.86 7.67 8.08
CA TYR A 105 -18.31 7.72 7.88
C TYR A 105 -19.01 8.46 9.01
N SER A 106 -18.70 8.11 10.27
CA SER A 106 -19.27 8.78 11.45
C SER A 106 -18.94 10.28 11.45
N LEU A 107 -17.69 10.62 11.10
CA LEU A 107 -17.24 12.01 10.98
C LEU A 107 -17.85 12.75 9.79
N SER A 108 -18.30 12.08 8.75
CA SER A 108 -18.95 12.68 7.58
C SER A 108 -20.46 12.85 7.82
N ARG A 109 -21.13 11.82 8.28
CA ARG A 109 -22.60 11.72 8.29
C ARG A 109 -23.24 12.04 9.64
N MET A 110 -22.61 11.65 10.75
CA MET A 110 -23.20 11.83 12.07
C MET A 110 -22.96 13.22 12.63
N ARG A 111 -23.92 13.74 13.43
CA ARG A 111 -23.81 15.03 14.13
C ARG A 111 -23.58 14.74 15.60
N PHE A 112 -22.40 15.06 16.11
CA PHE A 112 -22.05 14.97 17.54
C PHE A 112 -21.12 16.10 17.95
N LYS A 113 -21.18 16.49 19.25
CA LYS A 113 -20.47 17.68 19.77
C LYS A 113 -18.95 17.61 19.60
N LEU A 114 -18.35 16.43 19.72
CA LEU A 114 -16.88 16.23 19.66
C LEU A 114 -16.33 16.09 18.23
N ARG A 115 -17.16 16.13 17.18
CA ARG A 115 -16.74 15.95 15.79
C ARG A 115 -15.61 16.90 15.37
N LYS A 116 -15.81 18.22 15.58
CA LYS A 116 -14.81 19.25 15.22
C LYS A 116 -13.55 19.15 16.10
N PRO A 117 -13.65 19.10 17.44
CA PRO A 117 -12.49 18.90 18.31
C PRO A 117 -11.67 17.66 17.95
N TYR A 118 -12.31 16.53 17.70
CA TYR A 118 -11.63 15.30 17.29
C TYR A 118 -10.85 15.47 15.98
N MET A 119 -11.47 16.06 14.95
CA MET A 119 -10.82 16.29 13.66
C MET A 119 -9.62 17.23 13.80
N ASN A 120 -9.74 18.30 14.57
CA ASN A 120 -8.64 19.24 14.81
C ASN A 120 -7.49 18.56 15.57
N LEU A 121 -7.80 17.78 16.61
CA LEU A 121 -6.80 17.03 17.37
C LEU A 121 -6.07 16.01 16.47
N ALA A 122 -6.81 15.24 15.67
CA ALA A 122 -6.23 14.28 14.75
C ALA A 122 -5.32 14.94 13.71
N MET A 123 -5.68 16.13 13.23
CA MET A 123 -4.82 16.92 12.33
C MET A 123 -3.56 17.41 13.04
N ILE A 124 -3.68 17.98 14.24
CA ILE A 124 -2.54 18.46 15.02
C ILE A 124 -1.57 17.31 15.29
N LEU A 125 -2.07 16.16 15.74
CA LEU A 125 -1.24 14.98 15.97
C LEU A 125 -0.57 14.46 14.69
N GLY A 126 -1.25 14.55 13.55
CA GLY A 126 -0.70 14.18 12.24
C GLY A 126 0.41 15.11 11.73
N LEU A 127 0.55 16.31 12.30
CA LEU A 127 1.64 17.24 11.99
C LEU A 127 2.92 16.96 12.79
N PHE A 128 2.84 16.14 13.83
CA PHE A 128 4.03 15.76 14.59
C PHE A 128 4.99 14.94 13.72
N PRO A 129 6.31 15.19 13.80
CA PRO A 129 7.30 14.38 13.09
C PRO A 129 7.16 12.90 13.48
N GLY A 130 6.98 12.02 12.50
CA GLY A 130 6.69 10.59 12.72
C GLY A 130 7.73 9.88 13.60
N PHE A 131 9.01 10.26 13.53
CA PHE A 131 10.05 9.67 14.39
C PHE A 131 9.88 10.05 15.88
N MET A 132 9.28 11.22 16.22
CA MET A 132 8.96 11.57 17.60
C MET A 132 7.79 10.75 18.13
N ALA A 133 6.74 10.60 17.31
CA ALA A 133 5.62 9.72 17.63
C ALA A 133 6.08 8.28 17.87
N MET A 134 6.97 7.78 17.01
CA MET A 134 7.55 6.44 17.10
C MET A 134 8.22 6.14 18.46
N ILE A 135 8.93 7.12 19.04
CA ILE A 135 9.55 6.96 20.36
C ILE A 135 8.48 6.80 21.44
N ALA A 136 7.45 7.63 21.41
CA ALA A 136 6.34 7.55 22.36
C ALA A 136 5.58 6.22 22.21
N GLU A 137 5.27 5.81 20.97
CA GLU A 137 4.64 4.53 20.65
C GLU A 137 5.44 3.36 21.18
N TYR A 138 6.77 3.35 21.00
CA TYR A 138 7.64 2.32 21.55
C TYR A 138 7.51 2.20 23.07
N TYR A 139 7.56 3.32 23.81
CA TYR A 139 7.45 3.29 25.28
C TYR A 139 6.07 2.85 25.75
N ILE A 140 5.01 3.24 25.05
CA ILE A 140 3.63 2.79 25.34
C ILE A 140 3.54 1.26 25.12
N LEU A 141 4.00 0.77 23.98
CA LEU A 141 4.01 -0.67 23.68
C LEU A 141 4.86 -1.47 24.66
N LYS A 142 5.99 -0.91 25.09
CA LYS A 142 6.84 -1.50 26.12
C LYS A 142 6.14 -1.59 27.47
N ALA A 143 5.46 -0.54 27.90
CA ALA A 143 4.67 -0.54 29.13
C ALA A 143 3.54 -1.57 29.10
N LEU A 144 3.00 -1.86 27.91
CA LEU A 144 1.98 -2.90 27.68
C LEU A 144 2.56 -4.31 27.53
N GLY A 145 3.89 -4.50 27.59
CA GLY A 145 4.55 -5.79 27.40
C GLY A 145 4.54 -6.29 25.95
N LEU A 146 4.29 -5.43 24.97
CA LEU A 146 4.12 -5.80 23.55
C LEU A 146 5.43 -5.74 22.73
N THR A 147 6.57 -5.42 23.34
CA THR A 147 7.85 -5.26 22.64
C THR A 147 8.75 -6.50 22.74
N GLU A 148 8.25 -7.63 23.26
CA GLU A 148 9.01 -8.84 23.47
C GLU A 148 8.33 -10.08 22.87
N GLY A 149 9.15 -11.08 22.53
CA GLY A 149 8.67 -12.36 22.02
C GLY A 149 7.77 -12.25 20.79
N SER A 150 6.70 -13.03 20.77
CA SER A 150 5.71 -13.03 19.68
C SER A 150 4.72 -11.86 19.74
N ALA A 151 4.63 -11.17 20.88
CA ALA A 151 3.74 -10.00 21.04
C ALA A 151 4.16 -8.82 20.16
N VAL A 152 5.41 -8.79 19.71
CA VAL A 152 5.93 -7.79 18.75
C VAL A 152 5.07 -7.70 17.48
N ARG A 153 4.57 -8.83 16.95
CA ARG A 153 3.68 -8.82 15.78
C ARG A 153 2.37 -8.11 16.08
N LEU A 154 1.81 -8.35 17.26
CA LEU A 154 0.60 -7.66 17.71
C LEU A 154 0.84 -6.16 17.85
N ALA A 155 1.99 -5.75 18.40
CA ALA A 155 2.38 -4.36 18.49
C ALA A 155 2.38 -3.67 17.12
N LEU A 156 3.01 -4.28 16.10
CA LEU A 156 3.05 -3.77 14.75
C LEU A 156 1.64 -3.68 14.13
N ILE A 157 0.81 -4.72 14.31
CA ILE A 157 -0.58 -4.71 13.84
C ILE A 157 -1.37 -3.56 14.46
N ILE A 158 -1.28 -3.35 15.77
CA ILE A 158 -2.00 -2.28 16.48
C ILE A 158 -1.61 -0.92 15.92
N VAL A 159 -0.31 -0.62 15.83
CA VAL A 159 0.14 0.69 15.38
C VAL A 159 -0.20 0.95 13.93
N TYR A 160 0.09 -0.01 13.03
CA TYR A 160 -0.27 0.16 11.62
C TYR A 160 -1.78 0.25 11.39
N SER A 161 -2.60 -0.34 12.28
CA SER A 161 -4.06 -0.31 12.17
C SER A 161 -4.69 0.95 12.74
N ALA A 162 -3.98 1.70 13.60
CA ALA A 162 -4.54 2.87 14.28
C ALA A 162 -5.02 3.97 13.31
N GLY A 163 -4.51 3.97 12.10
CA GLY A 163 -4.83 4.98 11.11
C GLY A 163 -4.23 6.35 11.46
N THR A 164 -4.01 7.16 10.45
CA THR A 164 -3.55 8.54 10.64
C THR A 164 -4.72 9.50 10.52
N GLY A 165 -4.61 10.67 11.18
CA GLY A 165 -5.57 11.75 11.01
C GLY A 165 -5.79 12.13 9.54
N LEU A 166 -4.74 12.04 8.72
CA LEU A 166 -4.81 12.26 7.27
C LEU A 166 -5.64 11.17 6.58
N GLY A 167 -5.49 9.90 6.96
CA GLY A 167 -6.28 8.79 6.39
C GLY A 167 -7.78 8.98 6.65
N PHE A 168 -8.15 9.38 7.86
CA PHE A 168 -9.54 9.72 8.19
C PHE A 168 -10.06 10.92 7.38
N GLN A 169 -9.23 11.93 7.15
CA GLN A 169 -9.60 13.12 6.37
C GLN A 169 -9.86 12.77 4.92
N ILE A 170 -8.99 11.97 4.29
CA ILE A 170 -9.13 11.54 2.89
C ILE A 170 -10.43 10.75 2.73
N ALA A 171 -10.67 9.75 3.59
CA ALA A 171 -11.86 8.93 3.50
C ALA A 171 -13.14 9.73 3.80
N LYS A 172 -13.11 10.63 4.80
CA LYS A 172 -14.20 11.55 5.09
C LYS A 172 -14.48 12.47 3.91
N GLY A 173 -13.43 13.05 3.31
CA GLY A 173 -13.57 13.91 2.13
C GLY A 173 -14.28 13.19 0.99
N TYR A 174 -13.98 11.92 0.76
CA TYR A 174 -14.70 11.11 -0.22
C TYR A 174 -16.18 10.93 0.14
N PHE A 175 -16.49 10.57 1.39
CA PHE A 175 -17.89 10.43 1.83
C PHE A 175 -18.67 11.74 1.72
N ASP A 176 -18.02 12.89 1.95
CA ASP A 176 -18.66 14.20 1.80
C ASP A 176 -19.06 14.51 0.33
N THR A 177 -18.47 13.85 -0.67
CA THR A 177 -18.86 14.00 -2.08
C THR A 177 -20.17 13.30 -2.44
N ILE A 178 -20.59 12.31 -1.65
CA ILE A 178 -21.84 11.58 -1.87
C ILE A 178 -23.01 12.48 -1.37
N PRO A 179 -24.03 12.76 -2.21
CA PRO A 179 -25.16 13.59 -1.82
C PRO A 179 -25.90 13.04 -0.59
N ARG A 180 -26.18 13.89 0.39
CA ARG A 180 -26.92 13.48 1.61
C ARG A 180 -28.33 13.02 1.34
N SER A 181 -28.94 13.51 0.26
CA SER A 181 -30.29 13.11 -0.19
C SER A 181 -30.41 11.61 -0.41
N VAL A 182 -29.32 10.92 -0.75
CA VAL A 182 -29.31 9.45 -0.89
C VAL A 182 -29.50 8.78 0.46
N ASP A 183 -28.82 9.26 1.50
CA ASP A 183 -28.95 8.74 2.86
C ASP A 183 -30.35 9.06 3.44
N GLU A 184 -30.83 10.30 3.20
CA GLU A 184 -32.15 10.79 3.67
C GLU A 184 -33.30 9.98 3.05
N ALA A 185 -33.24 9.72 1.72
CA ALA A 185 -34.23 8.88 1.05
C ALA A 185 -34.27 7.46 1.66
N ALA A 186 -33.12 6.85 1.89
CA ALA A 186 -33.07 5.51 2.50
C ALA A 186 -33.63 5.49 3.94
N ILE A 187 -33.40 6.54 4.73
CA ILE A 187 -33.97 6.66 6.08
C ILE A 187 -35.48 6.82 6.00
N MET A 188 -36.00 7.59 5.04
CA MET A 188 -37.44 7.71 4.80
C MET A 188 -38.08 6.36 4.40
N ASP A 189 -37.34 5.50 3.71
CA ASP A 189 -37.75 4.13 3.37
C ASP A 189 -37.60 3.16 4.55
N GLY A 190 -37.22 3.67 5.76
CA GLY A 190 -37.12 2.86 6.99
C GLY A 190 -35.76 2.19 7.20
N ALA A 191 -34.71 2.52 6.43
CA ALA A 191 -33.39 1.96 6.64
C ALA A 191 -32.74 2.48 7.93
N THR A 192 -32.10 1.60 8.68
CA THR A 192 -31.28 1.97 9.84
C THR A 192 -29.95 2.59 9.37
N GLN A 193 -29.29 3.36 10.24
CA GLN A 193 -27.97 3.96 9.96
C GLN A 193 -26.93 2.92 9.53
N TRP A 194 -26.98 1.71 10.11
CA TRP A 194 -26.12 0.61 9.73
C TRP A 194 -26.43 0.07 8.32
N GLN A 195 -27.70 0.02 7.95
CA GLN A 195 -28.12 -0.38 6.60
C GLN A 195 -27.71 0.68 5.57
N VAL A 196 -27.85 1.97 5.88
CA VAL A 196 -27.36 3.06 5.04
C VAL A 196 -25.86 2.92 4.84
N PHE A 197 -25.08 2.75 5.93
CA PHE A 197 -23.63 2.57 5.85
C PHE A 197 -23.26 1.37 4.97
N THR A 198 -23.78 0.18 5.26
CA THR A 198 -23.31 -1.07 4.63
C THR A 198 -23.89 -1.31 3.24
N ARG A 199 -25.17 -0.94 3.01
CA ARG A 199 -25.88 -1.28 1.76
C ARG A 199 -25.90 -0.15 0.74
N ILE A 200 -25.66 1.08 1.16
CA ILE A 200 -25.73 2.26 0.29
C ILE A 200 -24.37 2.93 0.19
N THR A 201 -23.82 3.44 1.32
CA THR A 201 -22.61 4.23 1.28
C THR A 201 -21.39 3.38 0.89
N MET A 202 -21.22 2.18 1.44
CA MET A 202 -20.06 1.32 1.11
C MET A 202 -20.01 0.93 -0.37
N PRO A 203 -21.08 0.45 -1.02
CA PRO A 203 -21.06 0.16 -2.44
C PRO A 203 -20.75 1.38 -3.33
N LEU A 204 -21.21 2.58 -2.94
CA LEU A 204 -20.91 3.83 -3.64
C LEU A 204 -19.47 4.33 -3.40
N SER A 205 -18.81 3.80 -2.38
CA SER A 205 -17.50 4.23 -1.92
C SER A 205 -16.36 3.30 -2.33
N LYS A 206 -16.55 2.46 -3.34
CA LYS A 206 -15.53 1.53 -3.83
C LYS A 206 -14.14 2.14 -4.00
N PRO A 207 -13.94 3.33 -4.62
CA PRO A 207 -12.62 3.90 -4.80
C PRO A 207 -11.88 4.15 -3.49
N ILE A 208 -12.55 4.68 -2.47
CA ILE A 208 -11.90 4.97 -1.18
C ILE A 208 -11.65 3.69 -0.37
N ILE A 209 -12.50 2.68 -0.51
CA ILE A 209 -12.26 1.35 0.09
C ILE A 209 -10.98 0.76 -0.51
N ILE A 210 -10.84 0.78 -1.84
CA ILE A 210 -9.67 0.26 -2.54
C ILE A 210 -8.41 1.00 -2.11
N TYR A 211 -8.45 2.33 -2.07
CA TYR A 211 -7.35 3.15 -1.59
C TYR A 211 -6.92 2.75 -0.18
N THR A 212 -7.88 2.60 0.74
CA THR A 212 -7.60 2.25 2.14
C THR A 212 -7.03 0.84 2.27
N VAL A 213 -7.61 -0.14 1.55
CA VAL A 213 -7.12 -1.53 1.50
C VAL A 213 -5.68 -1.57 0.99
N MET A 214 -5.40 -0.89 -0.13
CA MET A 214 -4.05 -0.90 -0.71
C MET A 214 -3.02 -0.24 0.21
N THR A 215 -3.30 0.94 0.73
CA THR A 215 -2.36 1.67 1.58
C THR A 215 -2.06 0.92 2.87
N SER A 216 -3.08 0.37 3.53
CA SER A 216 -2.90 -0.38 4.78
C SER A 216 -2.24 -1.75 4.58
N PHE A 217 -2.46 -2.42 3.43
CA PHE A 217 -1.78 -3.67 3.12
C PHE A 217 -0.30 -3.46 2.78
N ILE A 218 0.03 -2.40 2.04
CA ILE A 218 1.41 -2.12 1.59
C ILE A 218 2.29 -1.64 2.74
N ALA A 219 1.76 -0.87 3.70
CA ALA A 219 2.54 -0.23 4.76
C ALA A 219 3.51 -1.18 5.49
N PRO A 220 3.14 -2.38 5.97
CA PRO A 220 4.06 -3.30 6.65
C PRO A 220 5.16 -3.88 5.74
N TRP A 221 4.99 -3.88 4.42
CA TRP A 221 5.97 -4.41 3.47
C TRP A 221 7.13 -3.46 3.24
N VAL A 222 6.88 -2.15 3.36
CA VAL A 222 7.87 -1.11 3.03
C VAL A 222 8.46 -0.42 4.26
N ASP A 223 7.81 -0.55 5.42
CA ASP A 223 8.31 0.08 6.64
C ASP A 223 9.45 -0.72 7.25
N PHE A 224 10.62 -0.08 7.21
CA PHE A 224 11.83 -0.58 7.88
C PHE A 224 12.04 0.09 9.24
N ILE A 225 11.81 1.41 9.33
CA ILE A 225 12.28 2.21 10.47
C ILE A 225 11.51 1.85 11.74
N PHE A 226 10.19 1.97 11.69
CA PHE A 226 9.35 1.64 12.85
C PHE A 226 9.43 0.15 13.21
N ALA A 227 9.35 -0.72 12.19
CA ALA A 227 9.49 -2.15 12.41
C ALA A 227 10.83 -2.49 13.12
N LYS A 228 11.95 -1.88 12.71
CA LYS A 228 13.26 -2.11 13.31
C LYS A 228 13.33 -1.65 14.78
N VAL A 229 12.70 -0.52 15.11
CA VAL A 229 12.64 -0.01 16.48
C VAL A 229 11.86 -0.93 17.41
N ILE A 230 10.72 -1.47 16.94
CA ILE A 230 9.89 -2.37 17.75
C ILE A 230 10.47 -3.77 17.84
N VAL A 231 10.91 -4.35 16.73
CA VAL A 231 11.44 -5.72 16.64
C VAL A 231 12.84 -5.83 17.27
N ARG A 232 13.67 -4.79 17.16
CA ARG A 232 15.05 -4.72 17.69
C ARG A 232 15.93 -5.88 17.19
N ALA A 233 16.43 -6.71 18.10
CA ALA A 233 17.30 -7.85 17.83
C ALA A 233 16.55 -9.19 17.73
N ASN A 234 15.21 -9.20 17.85
CA ASN A 234 14.43 -10.43 17.81
C ASN A 234 14.31 -10.95 16.37
N ALA A 235 15.30 -11.73 15.93
CA ALA A 235 15.38 -12.25 14.56
C ALA A 235 14.15 -13.06 14.14
N ASP A 236 13.49 -13.73 15.10
CA ASP A 236 12.28 -14.51 14.84
C ASP A 236 11.07 -13.67 14.42
N GLN A 237 11.08 -12.38 14.74
CA GLN A 237 10.00 -11.44 14.43
C GLN A 237 10.38 -10.43 13.32
N PHE A 238 11.52 -10.60 12.68
CA PHE A 238 11.90 -9.72 11.58
C PHE A 238 10.85 -9.69 10.48
N THR A 239 10.59 -8.49 9.96
CA THR A 239 9.82 -8.28 8.72
C THR A 239 10.74 -8.42 7.50
N VAL A 240 10.14 -8.56 6.32
CA VAL A 240 10.93 -8.62 5.07
C VAL A 240 11.74 -7.35 4.84
N ALA A 241 11.24 -6.17 5.22
CA ALA A 241 11.97 -4.92 5.10
C ALA A 241 13.27 -4.93 5.95
N ILE A 242 13.19 -5.44 7.18
CA ILE A 242 14.37 -5.63 8.03
C ILE A 242 15.32 -6.67 7.42
N GLY A 243 14.78 -7.78 6.91
CA GLY A 243 15.57 -8.83 6.29
C GLY A 243 16.33 -8.35 5.06
N LEU A 244 15.65 -7.67 4.15
CA LEU A 244 16.28 -7.09 2.95
C LEU A 244 17.35 -6.05 3.31
N TRP A 245 17.10 -5.21 4.28
CA TRP A 245 18.10 -4.26 4.78
C TRP A 245 19.35 -4.97 5.32
N ASN A 246 19.16 -6.04 6.09
CA ASN A 246 20.29 -6.80 6.63
C ASN A 246 21.16 -7.43 5.53
N MET A 247 20.55 -7.88 4.41
CA MET A 247 21.30 -8.40 3.25
C MET A 247 22.23 -7.37 2.61
N LEU A 248 21.91 -6.07 2.74
CA LEU A 248 22.70 -4.98 2.18
C LEU A 248 23.76 -4.44 3.14
N GLN A 249 23.87 -4.99 4.36
CA GLN A 249 24.93 -4.60 5.29
C GLN A 249 26.32 -4.97 4.76
N LYS A 250 27.32 -4.17 5.11
CA LYS A 250 28.70 -4.30 4.61
C LYS A 250 29.25 -5.73 4.74
N GLU A 251 28.83 -6.46 5.79
CA GLU A 251 29.25 -7.82 6.08
C GLU A 251 28.66 -8.84 5.11
N TYR A 252 27.46 -8.59 4.58
CA TYR A 252 26.68 -9.56 3.82
C TYR A 252 26.48 -9.18 2.36
N ILE A 253 26.64 -7.92 1.98
CA ILE A 253 26.26 -7.39 0.66
C ILE A 253 26.90 -8.17 -0.49
N ASN A 254 28.17 -8.57 -0.37
CA ASN A 254 28.86 -9.30 -1.45
C ASN A 254 28.30 -10.70 -1.71
N GLN A 255 27.67 -11.32 -0.71
CA GLN A 255 27.13 -12.67 -0.80
C GLN A 255 25.60 -12.67 -1.00
N TRP A 256 24.92 -11.59 -0.59
CA TRP A 256 23.46 -11.53 -0.52
C TRP A 256 22.83 -10.53 -1.48
N TYR A 257 23.61 -9.74 -2.24
CA TYR A 257 23.06 -8.71 -3.13
C TYR A 257 22.10 -9.28 -4.18
N THR A 258 22.46 -10.40 -4.81
CA THR A 258 21.60 -11.07 -5.79
C THR A 258 20.39 -11.75 -5.14
N SER A 259 20.55 -12.28 -3.93
CA SER A 259 19.44 -12.82 -3.13
C SER A 259 18.53 -11.71 -2.61
N PHE A 260 19.08 -10.53 -2.29
CA PHE A 260 18.27 -9.34 -2.01
C PHE A 260 17.36 -8.99 -3.19
N ALA A 261 17.91 -8.99 -4.43
CA ALA A 261 17.11 -8.75 -5.62
C ALA A 261 16.01 -9.82 -5.81
N ALA A 262 16.33 -11.10 -5.57
CA ALA A 262 15.35 -12.18 -5.59
C ALA A 262 14.26 -11.99 -4.52
N GLY A 263 14.65 -11.58 -3.31
CA GLY A 263 13.72 -11.21 -2.23
C GLY A 263 12.80 -10.05 -2.61
N ALA A 264 13.35 -8.99 -3.21
CA ALA A 264 12.59 -7.84 -3.68
C ALA A 264 11.55 -8.23 -4.74
N VAL A 265 11.90 -9.14 -5.66
CA VAL A 265 10.93 -9.70 -6.63
C VAL A 265 9.82 -10.46 -5.92
N ILE A 266 10.15 -11.35 -4.98
CA ILE A 266 9.15 -12.17 -4.27
C ILE A 266 8.19 -11.29 -3.44
N ILE A 267 8.70 -10.29 -2.71
CA ILE A 267 7.85 -9.42 -1.91
C ILE A 267 6.98 -8.49 -2.74
N SER A 268 7.35 -8.22 -3.99
CA SER A 268 6.50 -7.45 -4.90
C SER A 268 5.27 -8.23 -5.38
N LEU A 269 5.29 -9.57 -5.35
CA LEU A 269 4.20 -10.40 -5.86
C LEU A 269 2.88 -10.22 -5.11
N PRO A 270 2.80 -10.30 -3.75
CA PRO A 270 1.55 -10.06 -3.03
C PRO A 270 0.98 -8.68 -3.30
N ILE A 271 1.84 -7.66 -3.38
CA ILE A 271 1.45 -6.28 -3.65
C ILE A 271 0.91 -6.14 -5.08
N ALA A 272 1.62 -6.71 -6.06
CA ALA A 272 1.22 -6.69 -7.47
C ALA A 272 -0.09 -7.45 -7.70
N ILE A 273 -0.27 -8.62 -7.08
CA ILE A 273 -1.51 -9.40 -7.15
C ILE A 273 -2.68 -8.58 -6.60
N LEU A 274 -2.51 -7.98 -5.42
CA LEU A 274 -3.55 -7.12 -4.84
C LEU A 274 -3.86 -5.94 -5.76
N PHE A 275 -2.83 -5.26 -6.29
CA PHE A 275 -2.99 -4.13 -7.20
C PHE A 275 -3.76 -4.53 -8.48
N VAL A 276 -3.36 -5.60 -9.16
CA VAL A 276 -4.02 -6.09 -10.39
C VAL A 276 -5.48 -6.45 -10.11
N TYR A 277 -5.75 -7.06 -8.94
CA TYR A 277 -7.13 -7.38 -8.57
C TYR A 277 -7.98 -6.12 -8.31
N MET A 278 -7.39 -5.11 -7.67
CA MET A 278 -8.11 -3.90 -7.23
C MET A 278 -8.22 -2.83 -8.33
N GLN A 279 -7.31 -2.79 -9.32
CA GLN A 279 -7.25 -1.75 -10.36
C GLN A 279 -8.57 -1.62 -11.15
N LYS A 280 -9.27 -2.72 -11.42
CA LYS A 280 -10.55 -2.70 -12.14
C LYS A 280 -11.61 -1.86 -11.45
N PHE A 281 -11.67 -1.92 -10.14
CA PHE A 281 -12.64 -1.15 -9.35
C PHE A 281 -12.25 0.33 -9.25
N TYR A 282 -10.94 0.63 -9.31
CA TYR A 282 -10.43 2.00 -9.34
C TYR A 282 -10.83 2.72 -10.63
N VAL A 283 -10.65 2.05 -11.77
CA VAL A 283 -11.03 2.59 -13.09
C VAL A 283 -12.55 2.80 -13.21
N GLU A 284 -13.36 1.85 -12.71
CA GLU A 284 -14.83 1.97 -12.71
C GLU A 284 -15.30 3.18 -11.87
N GLY A 285 -14.69 3.38 -10.68
CA GLY A 285 -15.04 4.49 -9.79
C GLY A 285 -14.70 5.87 -10.39
N MET A 286 -13.59 5.98 -11.11
CA MET A 286 -13.21 7.23 -11.81
C MET A 286 -14.06 7.51 -13.04
N SER A 287 -14.44 6.48 -13.80
CA SER A 287 -15.26 6.66 -15.02
C SER A 287 -16.69 7.09 -14.70
N GLY A 288 -17.23 6.76 -13.54
CA GLY A 288 -18.53 7.21 -13.05
C GLY A 288 -18.54 8.70 -12.69
N ALA A 289 -17.44 9.25 -12.21
CA ALA A 289 -17.31 10.66 -11.83
C ALA A 289 -17.20 11.62 -13.03
N VAL A 290 -16.86 11.12 -14.23
CA VAL A 290 -16.66 11.94 -15.45
C VAL A 290 -17.94 12.03 -16.31
N LYS A 291 -19.00 11.29 -15.96
CA LYS A 291 -20.28 11.29 -16.70
C LYS A 291 -21.36 12.17 -16.05
N GLY A 292 -21.02 12.98 -15.06
CA GLY A 292 -21.91 13.96 -14.45
C GLY A 292 -21.72 15.36 -15.04
#